data_77b6ac7d8ee0f0c997f7b14a86e157da
#
_entry.id   77b6ac7d8ee0f0c997f7b14a86e157da
#
_cell.length_a   1.000
_cell.length_b   1.000
_cell.length_c   1.000
_cell.angle_alpha   90.00
_cell.angle_beta   90.00
_cell.angle_gamma   90.00
#
_symmetry.space_group_name_H-M   'P 1'
#
loop_
_entity.id
_entity.type
_entity.pdbx_description
1 polymer ?
#
loop_
_entity_poly.entity_id
_entity_poly.type
_entity_poly.pdbx_seq_one_letter_code
_entity_poly.pdbx_strand_id
1 'polypeptide(L)' 'MDEIDLKLLALLQQDSKQKYADLATTLNLSAPSVHARVKKME' A
#
# COMPACT_ATOMS: atom_id res chain seq x y z
N MET A 1 12.52 4.69 3.19
CA MET A 1 11.09 4.38 3.30
C MET A 1 10.47 5.17 4.42
N ASP A 2 9.32 5.76 4.17
CA ASP A 2 8.61 6.45 5.25
C ASP A 2 7.67 5.48 5.97
N GLU A 3 6.98 6.00 6.97
CA GLU A 3 6.08 5.20 7.81
C GLU A 3 4.96 4.55 6.98
N ILE A 4 4.44 5.26 6.00
CA ILE A 4 3.37 4.74 5.15
C ILE A 4 3.86 3.56 4.31
N ASP A 5 5.06 3.66 3.77
CA ASP A 5 5.65 2.56 3.00
C ASP A 5 5.82 1.31 3.86
N LEU A 6 6.24 1.49 5.11
CA LEU A 6 6.40 0.36 6.02
C LEU A 6 5.05 -0.29 6.35
N LYS A 7 4.01 0.51 6.55
CA LYS A 7 2.67 -0.01 6.78
C LYS A 7 2.15 -0.74 5.56
N LEU A 8 2.36 -0.18 4.39
CA LEU A 8 1.94 -0.79 3.14
C LEU A 8 2.62 -2.15 2.93
N LEU A 9 3.92 -2.20 3.19
CA LEU A 9 4.67 -3.45 3.07
C LEU A 9 4.13 -4.52 4.03
N ALA A 10 3.82 -4.13 5.26
CA ALA A 10 3.28 -5.05 6.24
C ALA A 10 1.92 -5.61 5.79
N LEU A 11 1.06 -4.75 5.25
CA LEU A 11 -0.25 -5.17 4.77
C LEU A 11 -0.12 -6.13 3.59
N LEU A 12 0.80 -5.88 2.69
CA LEU A 12 1.03 -6.76 1.55
C LEU A 12 1.59 -8.11 1.97
N GLN A 13 2.37 -8.15 3.04
CA GLN A 13 2.88 -9.40 3.58
C GLN A 13 1.78 -10.23 4.24
N GLN A 14 0.77 -9.56 4.80
CA GLN A 14 -0.37 -10.27 5.38
C GLN A 14 -1.25 -10.89 4.30
N ASP A 15 -1.49 -10.16 3.23
CA ASP A 15 -2.35 -10.61 2.14
C ASP A 15 -1.91 -9.93 0.85
N SER A 16 -1.15 -10.64 0.04
CA SER A 16 -0.64 -10.12 -1.22
C SER A 16 -1.73 -9.91 -2.27
N LYS A 17 -2.93 -10.43 -2.00
CA LYS A 17 -4.07 -10.30 -2.92
C LYS A 17 -4.99 -9.14 -2.57
N GLN A 18 -4.65 -8.35 -1.57
CA GLN A 18 -5.46 -7.19 -1.21
C GLN A 18 -5.51 -6.22 -2.38
N LYS A 19 -6.72 -5.68 -2.59
CA LYS A 19 -6.92 -4.68 -3.63
C LYS A 19 -6.30 -3.35 -3.19
N TYR A 20 -5.78 -2.61 -4.15
CA TYR A 20 -5.20 -1.30 -3.86
C TYR A 20 -6.23 -0.34 -3.25
N ALA A 21 -7.50 -0.48 -3.65
CA ALA A 21 -8.56 0.35 -3.06
C ALA A 21 -8.70 0.09 -1.56
N ASP A 22 -8.60 -1.17 -1.14
CA ASP A 22 -8.66 -1.52 0.27
C ASP A 22 -7.44 -1.00 1.03
N LEU A 23 -6.26 -1.12 0.44
CA LEU A 23 -5.05 -0.58 1.02
C LEU A 23 -5.14 0.94 1.16
N ALA A 24 -5.67 1.60 0.15
CA ALA A 24 -5.84 3.05 0.18
C ALA A 24 -6.76 3.47 1.32
N THR A 25 -7.86 2.76 1.52
CA THR A 25 -8.79 3.05 2.60
C THR A 25 -8.10 2.87 3.96
N THR A 26 -7.38 1.77 4.13
CA THR A 26 -6.69 1.48 5.37
C THR A 26 -5.63 2.54 5.69
N LEU A 27 -4.91 3.02 4.68
CA LEU A 27 -3.84 3.98 4.84
C LEU A 27 -4.30 5.44 4.68
N ASN A 28 -5.59 5.65 4.40
CA ASN A 28 -6.16 6.97 4.17
C ASN A 28 -5.50 7.67 2.98
N LEU A 29 -5.28 6.90 1.92
CA LEU A 29 -4.68 7.40 0.67
C LEU A 29 -5.63 7.15 -0.48
N SER A 30 -5.30 7.71 -1.65
CA SER A 30 -6.02 7.38 -2.88
C SER A 30 -5.43 6.11 -3.51
N ALA A 31 -6.22 5.39 -4.30
CA ALA A 31 -5.74 4.19 -4.97
C ALA A 31 -4.53 4.47 -5.88
N PRO A 32 -4.53 5.56 -6.67
CA PRO A 32 -3.34 5.89 -7.46
C PRO A 32 -2.09 6.13 -6.62
N SER A 33 -2.25 6.72 -5.43
CA SER A 33 -1.12 6.93 -4.52
C SER A 33 -0.55 5.60 -4.04
N VAL A 34 -1.41 4.66 -3.67
CA VAL A 34 -0.96 3.33 -3.25
C VAL A 34 -0.24 2.63 -4.40
N HIS A 35 -0.81 2.70 -5.59
CA HIS A 35 -0.21 2.06 -6.77
C HIS A 35 1.19 2.62 -7.05
N ALA A 36 1.34 3.93 -6.96
CA ALA A 36 2.63 4.57 -7.19
C ALA A 36 3.66 4.13 -6.15
N ARG A 37 3.25 4.02 -4.89
CA ARG A 37 4.16 3.58 -3.82
C ARG A 37 4.58 2.13 -4.01
N VAL A 38 3.63 1.26 -4.35
CA VAL A 38 3.94 -0.16 -4.59
C VAL A 38 4.92 -0.29 -5.76
N LYS A 39 4.69 0.44 -6.82
CA LYS A 39 5.57 0.39 -7.99
C LYS A 39 6.97 0.87 -7.65
N LYS A 40 7.07 1.87 -6.80
CA LYS A 40 8.37 2.41 -6.38
C LYS A 40 9.14 1.42 -5.50
N MET A 41 8.41 0.58 -4.76
CA MET A 41 9.03 -0.42 -3.89
C MET A 41 9.51 -1.66 -4.63
N GLU A 42 9.06 -1.85 -5.86
CA GLU A 42 9.54 -2.94 -6.69
C GLU A 42 11.00 -2.66 -7.11
#